data_30c97ef64953cc4a3d78ee1afff11d3c
#
_entry.id   30c97ef64953cc4a3d78ee1afff11d3c
#
_cell.length_a   1.000
_cell.length_b   1.000
_cell.length_c   1.000
_cell.angle_alpha   90.00
_cell.angle_beta   90.00
_cell.angle_gamma   90.00
#
_symmetry.space_group_name_H-M   'P 1'
#
loop_
_entity.id
_entity.type
_entity.pdbx_description
1 polymer ?
#
loop_
_entity_poly.entity_id
_entity_poly.type
_entity_poly.pdbx_seq_one_letter_code
_entity_poly.pdbx_strand_id
1 'polypeptide(L)'
;RIVRLDAGVEVHAINGAGGRFDRVIVATHADTALGLLSDPSPAEEEALGAFRYSVNRTVLHADTSVLPRTRRAWAAWNCDIHDCRDTSAPVSVTYHLNRLHGLAGDAQYCVTLNGDPGPSAQVLAETTYTHPVIDRAAVMAQARLDSLNGQRHTFYCGAHFRFGFHEDGLSSALRVAARFGARL
;
A
#
# COMPACT_ATOMS: atom_id res chain seq x y z
N ARG A 1 1.27 19.59 3.55
CA ARG A 1 -0.01 19.97 4.17
C ARG A 1 -0.95 20.51 3.10
N ILE A 2 -2.24 20.23 3.23
CA ILE A 2 -3.30 20.68 2.33
C ILE A 2 -4.25 21.55 3.15
N VAL A 3 -4.46 22.79 2.71
CA VAL A 3 -5.43 23.76 3.25
C VAL A 3 -6.55 23.93 2.24
N ARG A 4 -7.79 23.71 2.65
CA ARG A 4 -8.96 23.86 1.77
C ARG A 4 -9.55 25.25 1.90
N LEU A 5 -9.79 25.88 0.75
CA LEU A 5 -10.30 27.22 0.62
C LEU A 5 -11.74 27.18 0.09
N ASP A 6 -12.46 28.30 0.10
CA ASP A 6 -13.79 28.41 -0.50
C ASP A 6 -13.76 28.12 -2.01
N ALA A 7 -12.66 28.46 -2.68
CA ALA A 7 -12.43 28.20 -4.10
C ALA A 7 -11.08 27.51 -4.31
N GLY A 8 -11.05 26.17 -4.18
CA GLY A 8 -9.86 25.38 -4.42
C GLY A 8 -9.09 24.98 -3.15
N VAL A 9 -7.81 24.71 -3.31
CA VAL A 9 -6.91 24.23 -2.26
C VAL A 9 -5.56 24.91 -2.33
N GLU A 10 -4.88 25.01 -1.19
CA GLU A 10 -3.49 25.43 -1.12
C GLU A 10 -2.64 24.26 -0.61
N VAL A 11 -1.60 23.91 -1.36
CA VAL A 11 -0.68 22.81 -1.03
C VAL A 11 0.65 23.39 -0.57
N HIS A 12 1.14 22.92 0.58
CA HIS A 12 2.44 23.30 1.14
C HIS A 12 3.35 22.08 1.19
N ALA A 13 4.44 22.07 0.43
CA ALA A 13 5.48 21.07 0.48
C ALA A 13 6.58 21.45 1.49
N ILE A 14 7.30 20.46 2.00
CA ILE A 14 8.37 20.65 3.01
C ILE A 14 9.52 21.51 2.46
N ASN A 15 9.82 21.38 1.17
CA ASN A 15 10.89 22.15 0.48
C ASN A 15 10.48 23.59 0.11
N GLY A 16 9.34 24.08 0.60
CA GLY A 16 8.80 25.39 0.28
C GLY A 16 8.10 25.47 -1.09
N ALA A 17 8.14 24.40 -1.89
CA ALA A 17 7.30 24.30 -3.08
C ALA A 17 5.83 24.18 -2.67
N GLY A 18 4.93 24.61 -3.53
CA GLY A 18 3.51 24.55 -3.28
C GLY A 18 2.77 25.54 -4.15
N GLY A 19 1.51 25.79 -3.85
CA GLY A 19 0.69 26.74 -4.59
C GLY A 19 -0.79 26.51 -4.38
N ARG A 20 -1.56 27.34 -5.08
CA ARG A 20 -3.02 27.23 -5.12
C ARG A 20 -3.46 26.47 -6.37
N PHE A 21 -4.42 25.58 -6.19
CA PHE A 21 -4.97 24.72 -7.23
C PHE A 21 -6.49 24.67 -7.10
N ASP A 22 -7.18 24.47 -8.22
CA ASP A 22 -8.63 24.29 -8.21
C ASP A 22 -9.05 23.04 -7.43
N ARG A 23 -8.22 21.99 -7.47
CA ARG A 23 -8.50 20.69 -6.88
C ARG A 23 -7.21 19.97 -6.53
N VAL A 24 -7.29 19.03 -5.57
CA VAL A 24 -6.19 18.12 -5.22
C VAL A 24 -6.66 16.68 -5.29
N ILE A 25 -5.81 15.81 -5.85
CA ILE A 25 -5.96 14.35 -5.79
C ILE A 25 -4.90 13.81 -4.85
N VAL A 26 -5.33 13.17 -3.76
CA VAL A 26 -4.45 12.57 -2.75
C VAL A 26 -4.38 11.08 -3.03
N ALA A 27 -3.23 10.63 -3.57
CA ALA A 27 -2.97 9.25 -3.97
C ALA A 27 -1.92 8.59 -3.07
N THR A 28 -2.03 8.80 -1.76
CA THR A 28 -1.14 8.25 -0.73
C THR A 28 -1.85 7.17 0.07
N HIS A 29 -1.19 6.59 1.09
CA HIS A 29 -1.87 5.80 2.11
C HIS A 29 -2.98 6.63 2.78
N ALA A 30 -4.01 5.95 3.31
CA ALA A 30 -5.16 6.62 3.91
C ALA A 30 -4.78 7.44 5.16
N ASP A 31 -3.90 6.90 6.03
CA ASP A 31 -3.35 7.59 7.20
C ASP A 31 -2.55 8.83 6.81
N THR A 32 -1.70 8.70 5.79
CA THR A 32 -0.94 9.82 5.23
C THR A 32 -1.88 10.86 4.62
N ALA A 33 -2.90 10.42 3.87
CA ALA A 33 -3.91 11.32 3.30
C ALA A 33 -4.58 12.15 4.40
N LEU A 34 -5.03 11.50 5.48
CA LEU A 34 -5.63 12.17 6.62
C LEU A 34 -4.67 13.18 7.28
N GLY A 35 -3.41 12.76 7.50
CA GLY A 35 -2.37 13.61 8.10
C GLY A 35 -1.97 14.83 7.26
N LEU A 36 -2.20 14.79 5.94
CA LEU A 36 -1.94 15.93 5.05
C LEU A 36 -3.00 17.03 5.18
N LEU A 37 -4.22 16.71 5.61
CA LEU A 37 -5.31 17.67 5.73
C LEU A 37 -5.11 18.56 6.96
N SER A 38 -5.26 19.87 6.80
CA SER A 38 -5.20 20.80 7.94
C SER A 38 -6.51 20.89 8.73
N ASP A 39 -7.60 20.45 8.11
CA ASP A 39 -8.98 20.62 8.61
C ASP A 39 -9.87 19.43 8.16
N PRO A 40 -9.52 18.20 8.55
CA PRO A 40 -10.30 17.03 8.16
C PRO A 40 -11.75 17.16 8.66
N SER A 41 -12.69 16.72 7.85
CA SER A 41 -14.08 16.59 8.26
C SER A 41 -14.30 15.31 9.08
N PRO A 42 -15.34 15.21 9.91
CA PRO A 42 -15.64 13.99 10.64
C PRO A 42 -15.81 12.76 9.74
N ALA A 43 -16.31 12.93 8.51
CA ALA A 43 -16.44 11.85 7.54
C ALA A 43 -15.07 11.38 7.01
N GLU A 44 -14.12 12.30 6.81
CA GLU A 44 -12.74 11.97 6.41
C GLU A 44 -11.99 11.30 7.56
N GLU A 45 -12.13 11.80 8.78
CA GLU A 45 -11.54 11.17 9.98
C GLU A 45 -12.05 9.74 10.17
N GLU A 46 -13.35 9.53 10.05
CA GLU A 46 -13.96 8.20 10.19
C GLU A 46 -13.51 7.25 9.06
N ALA A 47 -13.55 7.70 7.80
CA ALA A 47 -13.29 6.84 6.67
C ALA A 47 -11.79 6.58 6.43
N LEU A 48 -10.94 7.61 6.47
CA LEU A 48 -9.50 7.46 6.26
C LEU A 48 -8.78 6.93 7.51
N GLY A 49 -9.23 7.33 8.71
CA GLY A 49 -8.68 6.88 9.98
C GLY A 49 -8.97 5.41 10.33
N ALA A 50 -9.90 4.77 9.63
CA ALA A 50 -10.21 3.35 9.83
C ALA A 50 -9.10 2.41 9.32
N PHE A 51 -8.19 2.90 8.47
CA PHE A 51 -7.11 2.09 7.90
C PHE A 51 -5.89 2.11 8.79
N ARG A 52 -5.52 0.95 9.30
CA ARG A 52 -4.25 0.72 9.98
C ARG A 52 -3.23 0.19 8.99
N TYR A 53 -1.95 0.41 9.27
CA TYR A 53 -0.85 -0.08 8.45
C TYR A 53 0.11 -0.93 9.29
N SER A 54 0.47 -2.10 8.78
CA SER A 54 1.53 -2.92 9.35
C SER A 54 2.88 -2.51 8.78
N VAL A 55 3.88 -2.44 9.66
CA VAL A 55 5.27 -2.16 9.27
C VAL A 55 5.95 -3.49 9.00
N ASN A 56 6.53 -3.66 7.81
CA ASN A 56 7.13 -4.90 7.37
C ASN A 56 8.57 -4.67 6.91
N ARG A 57 9.53 -5.27 7.63
CA ARG A 57 10.91 -5.37 7.16
C ARG A 57 10.91 -6.21 5.89
N THR A 58 11.56 -5.74 4.85
CA THR A 58 11.54 -6.34 3.52
C THR A 58 12.95 -6.49 2.98
N VAL A 59 13.35 -7.70 2.65
CA VAL A 59 14.69 -8.04 2.19
C VAL A 59 14.62 -8.65 0.80
N LEU A 60 15.31 -8.04 -0.17
CA LEU A 60 15.57 -8.62 -1.49
C LEU A 60 16.87 -9.42 -1.42
N HIS A 61 16.84 -10.70 -1.77
CA HIS A 61 17.98 -11.60 -1.67
C HIS A 61 17.95 -12.73 -2.72
N ALA A 62 19.07 -13.46 -2.85
CA ALA A 62 19.20 -14.58 -3.77
C ALA A 62 19.18 -15.96 -3.07
N ASP A 63 18.73 -16.04 -1.83
CA ASP A 63 18.65 -17.29 -1.07
C ASP A 63 17.30 -17.97 -1.26
N THR A 64 17.33 -19.24 -1.65
CA THR A 64 16.13 -20.08 -1.83
C THR A 64 15.85 -21.00 -0.64
N SER A 65 16.69 -20.99 0.40
CA SER A 65 16.49 -21.83 1.60
C SER A 65 15.22 -21.48 2.37
N VAL A 66 14.72 -20.26 2.20
CA VAL A 66 13.44 -19.76 2.76
C VAL A 66 12.21 -20.29 2.01
N LEU A 67 12.40 -20.92 0.86
CA LEU A 67 11.32 -21.54 0.09
C LEU A 67 11.09 -22.99 0.56
N PRO A 68 9.92 -23.59 0.24
CA PRO A 68 9.66 -24.99 0.56
C PRO A 68 10.77 -25.93 0.06
N ARG A 69 11.16 -26.95 0.86
CA ARG A 69 12.21 -27.91 0.49
C ARG A 69 11.96 -28.59 -0.85
N THR A 70 10.70 -28.85 -1.16
CA THR A 70 10.29 -29.45 -2.43
C THR A 70 10.08 -28.38 -3.49
N ARG A 71 10.94 -28.34 -4.50
CA ARG A 71 10.89 -27.32 -5.57
C ARG A 71 9.54 -27.25 -6.30
N ARG A 72 8.81 -28.37 -6.39
CA ARG A 72 7.45 -28.42 -6.97
C ARG A 72 6.40 -27.67 -6.14
N ALA A 73 6.68 -27.43 -4.86
CA ALA A 73 5.81 -26.67 -3.96
C ALA A 73 6.10 -25.16 -3.98
N TRP A 74 7.12 -24.71 -4.70
CA TRP A 74 7.42 -23.28 -4.82
C TRP A 74 6.25 -22.57 -5.49
N ALA A 75 5.74 -21.57 -4.83
CA ALA A 75 4.71 -20.67 -5.36
C ALA A 75 5.31 -19.27 -5.62
N ALA A 76 4.60 -18.42 -6.33
CA ALA A 76 4.97 -17.00 -6.43
C ALA A 76 4.97 -16.32 -5.04
N TRP A 77 4.06 -16.77 -4.15
CA TRP A 77 3.93 -16.32 -2.75
C TRP A 77 4.03 -17.54 -1.84
N ASN A 78 4.97 -17.52 -0.91
CA ASN A 78 5.19 -18.58 0.05
C ASN A 78 5.07 -17.99 1.44
N CYS A 79 4.19 -18.56 2.26
CA CYS A 79 3.95 -18.10 3.62
C CYS A 79 4.56 -19.11 4.59
N ASP A 80 5.36 -18.62 5.53
CA ASP A 80 5.94 -19.44 6.61
C ASP A 80 5.33 -19.01 7.95
N ILE A 81 4.76 -19.98 8.65
CA ILE A 81 4.14 -19.84 9.96
C ILE A 81 4.82 -20.80 10.91
N HIS A 82 5.71 -20.29 11.76
CA HIS A 82 6.47 -21.12 12.71
C HIS A 82 5.60 -21.80 13.76
N ASP A 83 4.59 -21.09 14.27
CA ASP A 83 3.61 -21.66 15.21
C ASP A 83 2.21 -21.12 14.88
N CYS A 84 1.34 -22.02 14.42
CA CYS A 84 -0.06 -21.69 14.13
C CYS A 84 -0.89 -21.31 15.37
N ARG A 85 -0.36 -21.51 16.58
CA ARG A 85 -1.02 -21.13 17.84
C ARG A 85 -0.67 -19.72 18.28
N ASP A 86 0.48 -19.20 17.84
CA ASP A 86 0.90 -17.82 18.10
C ASP A 86 0.32 -16.88 17.03
N THR A 87 -0.81 -16.30 17.33
CA THR A 87 -1.47 -15.30 16.46
C THR A 87 -0.88 -13.91 16.59
N SER A 88 0.08 -13.70 17.48
CA SER A 88 0.75 -12.40 17.71
C SER A 88 2.02 -12.23 16.90
N ALA A 89 2.68 -13.33 16.51
CA ALA A 89 3.89 -13.28 15.71
C ALA A 89 3.59 -12.82 14.28
N PRO A 90 4.41 -11.93 13.71
CA PRO A 90 4.27 -11.55 12.31
C PRO A 90 4.52 -12.76 11.40
N VAL A 91 3.64 -12.95 10.44
CA VAL A 91 3.79 -13.99 9.44
C VAL A 91 4.91 -13.61 8.48
N SER A 92 5.82 -14.54 8.20
CA SER A 92 6.82 -14.36 7.15
C SER A 92 6.23 -14.72 5.78
N VAL A 93 6.44 -13.84 4.80
CA VAL A 93 6.00 -14.06 3.42
C VAL A 93 7.18 -13.87 2.48
N THR A 94 7.46 -14.89 1.66
CA THR A 94 8.48 -14.82 0.63
C THR A 94 7.88 -14.84 -0.76
N TYR A 95 8.12 -13.78 -1.52
CA TYR A 95 7.81 -13.70 -2.96
C TYR A 95 8.98 -14.29 -3.74
N HIS A 96 8.72 -15.32 -4.54
CA HIS A 96 9.68 -15.86 -5.50
C HIS A 96 9.55 -15.10 -6.82
N LEU A 97 10.43 -14.14 -7.06
CA LEU A 97 10.30 -13.17 -8.16
C LEU A 97 10.42 -13.83 -9.53
N ASN A 98 11.26 -14.87 -9.67
CA ASN A 98 11.37 -15.58 -10.96
C ASN A 98 10.04 -16.17 -11.40
N ARG A 99 9.28 -16.73 -10.45
CA ARG A 99 7.95 -17.27 -10.75
C ARG A 99 6.90 -16.18 -10.92
N LEU A 100 7.00 -15.13 -10.11
CA LEU A 100 6.04 -14.01 -10.14
C LEU A 100 6.12 -13.21 -11.45
N HIS A 101 7.33 -12.98 -11.94
CA HIS A 101 7.59 -12.13 -13.11
C HIS A 101 8.02 -12.92 -14.36
N GLY A 102 8.09 -14.25 -14.28
CA GLY A 102 8.55 -15.08 -15.40
C GLY A 102 10.02 -14.84 -15.77
N LEU A 103 10.88 -14.53 -14.78
CA LEU A 103 12.29 -14.27 -15.05
C LEU A 103 13.00 -15.55 -15.47
N ALA A 104 13.69 -15.50 -16.62
CA ALA A 104 14.51 -16.59 -17.13
C ALA A 104 15.90 -16.59 -16.48
N GLY A 105 16.59 -17.76 -16.50
CA GLY A 105 17.95 -17.94 -16.00
C GLY A 105 18.01 -18.70 -14.68
N ASP A 106 19.25 -19.02 -14.27
CA ASP A 106 19.51 -19.86 -13.09
C ASP A 106 19.48 -19.08 -11.78
N ALA A 107 19.77 -17.79 -11.82
CA ALA A 107 19.72 -16.92 -10.66
C ALA A 107 18.28 -16.80 -10.13
N GLN A 108 18.12 -17.03 -8.84
CA GLN A 108 16.82 -16.96 -8.17
C GLN A 108 16.78 -15.73 -7.26
N TYR A 109 15.66 -15.02 -7.30
CA TYR A 109 15.45 -13.82 -6.51
C TYR A 109 14.21 -13.95 -5.64
N CYS A 110 14.38 -13.61 -4.37
CA CYS A 110 13.32 -13.64 -3.37
C CYS A 110 13.18 -12.27 -2.70
N VAL A 111 11.95 -11.92 -2.37
CA VAL A 111 11.64 -10.80 -1.46
C VAL A 111 10.95 -11.38 -0.25
N THR A 112 11.59 -11.29 0.91
CA THR A 112 11.05 -11.80 2.17
C THR A 112 10.61 -10.67 3.09
N LEU A 113 9.36 -10.73 3.54
CA LEU A 113 8.76 -9.84 4.52
C LEU A 113 8.76 -10.52 5.88
N ASN A 114 9.21 -9.80 6.92
CA ASN A 114 9.19 -10.23 8.32
C ASN A 114 9.89 -11.57 8.62
N GLY A 115 10.74 -12.02 7.71
CA GLY A 115 11.59 -13.19 7.88
C GLY A 115 13.05 -12.83 7.65
N ASP A 116 13.94 -13.72 8.07
CA ASP A 116 15.35 -13.59 7.80
C ASP A 116 15.74 -14.53 6.67
N PRO A 117 16.40 -14.03 5.61
CA PRO A 117 17.12 -14.88 4.68
C PRO A 117 18.23 -15.63 5.45
N GLY A 118 18.59 -16.83 4.98
CA GLY A 118 19.61 -17.64 5.64
C GLY A 118 20.93 -16.90 5.82
N PRO A 119 21.81 -17.35 6.74
CA PRO A 119 23.03 -16.63 7.12
C PRO A 119 24.05 -16.50 5.97
N SER A 120 23.93 -17.29 4.93
CA SER A 120 24.75 -17.23 3.71
C SER A 120 24.05 -16.49 2.56
N ALA A 121 22.91 -15.87 2.82
CA ALA A 121 22.14 -15.19 1.80
C ALA A 121 22.88 -13.96 1.23
N GLN A 122 22.94 -13.87 -0.08
CA GLN A 122 23.30 -12.62 -0.74
C GLN A 122 22.13 -11.66 -0.64
N VAL A 123 22.21 -10.71 0.29
CA VAL A 123 21.27 -9.61 0.41
C VAL A 123 21.60 -8.56 -0.64
N LEU A 124 20.64 -8.23 -1.47
CA LEU A 124 20.76 -7.25 -2.56
C LEU A 124 20.23 -5.87 -2.13
N ALA A 125 19.14 -5.86 -1.34
CA ALA A 125 18.58 -4.63 -0.77
C ALA A 125 17.73 -4.95 0.46
N GLU A 126 17.63 -3.98 1.35
CA GLU A 126 16.73 -4.03 2.50
C GLU A 126 15.99 -2.70 2.63
N THR A 127 14.71 -2.78 2.97
CA THR A 127 13.86 -1.62 3.20
C THR A 127 12.72 -1.97 4.15
N THR A 128 11.95 -0.97 4.52
CA THR A 128 10.73 -1.15 5.30
C THR A 128 9.55 -0.64 4.50
N TYR A 129 8.55 -1.49 4.33
CA TYR A 129 7.27 -1.13 3.73
C TYR A 129 6.15 -1.16 4.76
N THR A 130 5.16 -0.31 4.53
CA THR A 130 3.90 -0.32 5.27
C THR A 130 2.79 -0.82 4.36
N HIS A 131 1.99 -1.77 4.87
CA HIS A 131 0.88 -2.35 4.11
C HIS A 131 -0.44 -2.12 4.85
N PRO A 132 -1.53 -1.81 4.14
CA PRO A 132 -2.83 -1.62 4.75
C PRO A 132 -3.32 -2.95 5.35
N VAL A 133 -3.81 -2.89 6.58
CA VAL A 133 -4.49 -4.01 7.24
C VAL A 133 -5.96 -3.94 6.87
N ILE A 134 -6.41 -4.87 6.02
CA ILE A 134 -7.79 -4.91 5.56
C ILE A 134 -8.62 -5.73 6.56
N ASP A 135 -8.88 -5.12 7.69
CA ASP A 135 -9.76 -5.66 8.72
C ASP A 135 -11.23 -5.24 8.52
N ARG A 136 -12.10 -5.63 9.45
CA ARG A 136 -13.52 -5.31 9.36
C ARG A 136 -13.78 -3.80 9.32
N ALA A 137 -13.03 -3.01 10.08
CA ALA A 137 -13.18 -1.54 10.10
C ALA A 137 -12.80 -0.95 8.74
N ALA A 138 -11.67 -1.38 8.17
CA ALA A 138 -11.25 -0.97 6.84
C ALA A 138 -12.28 -1.33 5.76
N VAL A 139 -12.81 -2.55 5.76
CA VAL A 139 -13.85 -2.99 4.80
C VAL A 139 -15.11 -2.14 4.91
N MET A 140 -15.55 -1.83 6.13
CA MET A 140 -16.72 -0.97 6.34
C MET A 140 -16.47 0.48 5.87
N ALA A 141 -15.25 0.99 6.05
CA ALA A 141 -14.86 2.32 5.62
C ALA A 141 -14.76 2.43 4.08
N GLN A 142 -14.34 1.38 3.39
CA GLN A 142 -14.24 1.36 1.92
C GLN A 142 -15.52 1.80 1.22
N ALA A 143 -16.68 1.41 1.74
CA ALA A 143 -17.97 1.79 1.17
C ALA A 143 -18.22 3.31 1.19
N ARG A 144 -17.49 4.07 2.01
CA ARG A 144 -17.66 5.51 2.20
C ARG A 144 -16.62 6.34 1.44
N LEU A 145 -15.47 5.75 1.05
CA LEU A 145 -14.36 6.48 0.45
C LEU A 145 -14.76 7.23 -0.84
N ASP A 146 -15.54 6.58 -1.70
CA ASP A 146 -15.98 7.21 -2.96
C ASP A 146 -16.89 8.43 -2.72
N SER A 147 -17.62 8.50 -1.60
CA SER A 147 -18.47 9.63 -1.24
C SER A 147 -17.70 10.87 -0.78
N LEU A 148 -16.44 10.70 -0.36
CA LEU A 148 -15.55 11.82 -0.02
C LEU A 148 -15.07 12.58 -1.27
N ASN A 149 -15.02 11.88 -2.41
CA ASN A 149 -14.46 12.42 -3.63
C ASN A 149 -15.28 13.59 -4.20
N GLY A 150 -14.61 14.72 -4.37
CA GLY A 150 -15.19 15.98 -4.86
C GLY A 150 -15.68 16.91 -3.77
N GLN A 151 -15.69 16.48 -2.51
CA GLN A 151 -16.00 17.36 -1.40
C GLN A 151 -14.81 18.29 -1.12
N ARG A 152 -15.12 19.58 -0.88
CA ARG A 152 -14.11 20.58 -0.54
C ARG A 152 -12.88 20.56 -1.47
N HIS A 153 -13.11 20.38 -2.78
CA HIS A 153 -12.09 20.36 -3.82
C HIS A 153 -11.04 19.23 -3.71
N THR A 154 -11.32 18.19 -2.90
CA THR A 154 -10.38 17.10 -2.59
C THR A 154 -10.89 15.78 -3.16
N PHE A 155 -9.97 14.98 -3.68
CA PHE A 155 -10.22 13.65 -4.22
C PHE A 155 -9.21 12.66 -3.65
N TYR A 156 -9.61 11.41 -3.47
CA TYR A 156 -8.80 10.34 -2.91
C TYR A 156 -8.79 9.14 -3.84
N CYS A 157 -7.64 8.52 -4.00
CA CYS A 157 -7.47 7.22 -4.64
C CYS A 157 -6.31 6.47 -3.98
N GLY A 158 -6.25 5.17 -4.20
CA GLY A 158 -5.20 4.32 -3.65
C GLY A 158 -5.64 2.87 -3.54
N ALA A 159 -4.68 1.99 -3.26
CA ALA A 159 -4.93 0.56 -3.14
C ALA A 159 -5.86 0.20 -1.97
N HIS A 160 -5.93 1.05 -0.94
CA HIS A 160 -6.81 0.90 0.22
C HIS A 160 -8.32 1.00 -0.11
N PHE A 161 -8.67 1.43 -1.32
CA PHE A 161 -10.06 1.40 -1.79
C PHE A 161 -10.62 -0.02 -1.99
N ARG A 162 -9.76 -1.06 -1.99
CA ARG A 162 -10.12 -2.49 -2.02
C ARG A 162 -9.11 -3.33 -1.22
N PHE A 163 -8.47 -4.30 -1.85
CA PHE A 163 -7.65 -5.33 -1.19
C PHE A 163 -6.16 -4.96 -1.03
N GLY A 164 -5.73 -3.79 -1.52
CA GLY A 164 -4.36 -3.33 -1.39
C GLY A 164 -3.44 -3.69 -2.56
N PHE A 165 -3.98 -4.20 -3.67
CA PHE A 165 -3.20 -4.53 -4.87
C PHE A 165 -3.01 -3.32 -5.80
N HIS A 166 -2.02 -3.41 -6.69
CA HIS A 166 -1.76 -2.38 -7.70
C HIS A 166 -3.00 -2.06 -8.55
N GLU A 167 -3.72 -3.10 -8.96
CA GLU A 167 -4.96 -2.97 -9.74
C GLU A 167 -6.06 -2.20 -8.99
N ASP A 168 -6.13 -2.35 -7.66
CA ASP A 168 -7.08 -1.61 -6.84
C ASP A 168 -6.75 -0.11 -6.82
N GLY A 169 -5.44 0.19 -6.75
CA GLY A 169 -4.94 1.57 -6.86
C GLY A 169 -5.30 2.18 -8.21
N LEU A 170 -4.99 1.49 -9.31
CA LEU A 170 -5.32 1.92 -10.67
C LEU A 170 -6.83 2.11 -10.83
N SER A 171 -7.63 1.13 -10.46
CA SER A 171 -9.09 1.19 -10.57
C SER A 171 -9.69 2.37 -9.80
N SER A 172 -9.16 2.68 -8.61
CA SER A 172 -9.61 3.85 -7.84
C SER A 172 -9.23 5.16 -8.52
N ALA A 173 -8.01 5.25 -9.08
CA ALA A 173 -7.54 6.42 -9.82
C ALA A 173 -8.37 6.67 -11.08
N LEU A 174 -8.75 5.62 -11.81
CA LEU A 174 -9.61 5.71 -12.98
C LEU A 174 -10.99 6.29 -12.65
N ARG A 175 -11.58 5.89 -11.51
CA ARG A 175 -12.86 6.47 -11.07
C ARG A 175 -12.74 7.97 -10.77
N VAL A 176 -11.61 8.39 -10.20
CA VAL A 176 -11.33 9.83 -9.99
C VAL A 176 -11.12 10.52 -11.33
N ALA A 177 -10.32 9.97 -12.23
CA ALA A 177 -10.03 10.53 -13.55
C ALA A 177 -11.31 10.72 -14.40
N ALA A 178 -12.24 9.77 -14.31
CA ALA A 178 -13.53 9.85 -15.01
C ALA A 178 -14.34 11.08 -14.57
N ARG A 179 -14.21 11.55 -13.32
CA ARG A 179 -14.89 12.79 -12.84
C ARG A 179 -14.33 14.06 -13.49
N PHE A 180 -13.16 13.96 -14.11
CA PHE A 180 -12.52 15.03 -14.89
C PHE A 180 -12.68 14.85 -16.40
N GLY A 181 -13.50 13.87 -16.85
CA GLY A 181 -13.73 13.59 -18.24
C GLY A 181 -12.63 12.77 -18.93
N ALA A 182 -11.60 12.33 -18.18
CA ALA A 182 -10.58 11.45 -18.73
C ALA A 182 -11.14 10.03 -18.96
N ARG A 183 -10.77 9.44 -20.09
CA ARG A 183 -11.08 8.05 -20.45
C ARG A 183 -9.79 7.36 -20.86
N LEU A 184 -9.57 6.15 -20.39
CA LEU A 184 -8.55 5.22 -20.90
C LEU A 184 -9.16 4.27 -21.89
#